data_e40b6823443f067c24e4c4c27cfd69c9
#
_entry.id   e40b6823443f067c24e4c4c27cfd69c9
#
_cell.length_a   1.000
_cell.length_b   1.000
_cell.length_c   1.000
_cell.angle_alpha   90.00
_cell.angle_beta   90.00
_cell.angle_gamma   90.00
#
_symmetry.space_group_name_H-M   'P 1'
#
loop_
_entity.id
_entity.type
_entity.pdbx_description
1 polymer ?
#
loop_
_entity_poly.entity_id
_entity_poly.type
_entity_poly.pdbx_seq_one_letter_code
_entity_poly.pdbx_strand_id
1 'polypeptide(L)'
;MRIKSFYKTILIFLIFALLGGCNSNGSNAYVPESSGNINALTVVMPQALWSKSLGTDVRNILMEPYEGLPFDEPKYDLYHLDPSIFTGFARSGRNIVFFKKDTSNQGFRLIKNLWARPQIAGLITGEDEEVMKFYFDENKDLLLRSINENERLEKIRRMSKALNKDKELADRFGISMTFPDAYKTVKDTTNFVWIEKEVYKGHLNIITYTLPLDIDLKKIEERIPAIRDSIGKIYVPGRVPDSYMITERAYLPYYYKTSVNNLEALLTKGTWEVQNDFMAGPYVNYIIKDTLNNRNIVIEGFSFAPSESKRDYMFELNTIITTMKLVN
;
A
#
# COMPACT_ATOMS: atom_id res chain seq x y z
N MET A 1 -39.66 69.23 8.71
CA MET A 1 -39.73 68.08 9.64
C MET A 1 -39.89 66.69 8.96
N ARG A 2 -39.99 66.58 7.64
CA ARG A 2 -40.20 65.29 6.89
C ARG A 2 -38.90 64.59 6.46
N ILE A 3 -37.78 65.28 6.31
CA ILE A 3 -36.52 64.70 5.79
C ILE A 3 -35.82 63.83 6.82
N LYS A 4 -35.85 64.18 8.11
CA LYS A 4 -35.19 63.36 9.17
C LYS A 4 -35.85 62.01 9.43
N SER A 5 -37.14 61.85 9.11
CA SER A 5 -37.87 60.57 9.22
C SER A 5 -37.45 59.59 8.10
N PHE A 6 -37.22 60.11 6.88
CA PHE A 6 -36.89 59.33 5.73
C PHE A 6 -35.49 58.63 5.87
N TYR A 7 -34.51 59.31 6.43
CA TYR A 7 -33.18 58.75 6.68
C TYR A 7 -33.19 57.69 7.82
N LYS A 8 -34.05 57.83 8.81
CA LYS A 8 -34.20 56.80 9.88
C LYS A 8 -34.84 55.49 9.32
N THR A 9 -35.78 55.60 8.38
CA THR A 9 -36.39 54.44 7.76
C THR A 9 -35.47 53.69 6.83
N ILE A 10 -34.61 54.44 6.06
CA ILE A 10 -33.59 53.85 5.19
C ILE A 10 -32.50 53.16 6.02
N LEU A 11 -32.07 53.80 7.15
CA LEU A 11 -31.03 53.20 8.01
C LEU A 11 -31.50 51.89 8.67
N ILE A 12 -32.78 51.84 9.07
CA ILE A 12 -33.37 50.61 9.64
C ILE A 12 -33.47 49.49 8.60
N PHE A 13 -33.79 49.82 7.35
CA PHE A 13 -33.85 48.85 6.25
C PHE A 13 -32.45 48.32 5.88
N LEU A 14 -31.42 49.18 5.94
CA LEU A 14 -30.03 48.80 5.70
C LEU A 14 -29.49 47.85 6.77
N ILE A 15 -29.88 48.07 8.04
CA ILE A 15 -29.51 47.19 9.16
C ILE A 15 -30.19 45.83 9.07
N PHE A 16 -31.45 45.75 8.59
CA PHE A 16 -32.14 44.49 8.36
C PHE A 16 -31.58 43.70 7.18
N ALA A 17 -31.07 44.37 6.15
CA ALA A 17 -30.42 43.73 5.02
C ALA A 17 -29.05 43.08 5.38
N LEU A 18 -28.37 43.56 6.41
CA LEU A 18 -27.10 43.02 6.91
C LEU A 18 -27.30 41.80 7.83
N LEU A 19 -28.51 41.54 8.32
CA LEU A 19 -28.81 40.38 9.20
C LEU A 19 -29.32 39.16 8.41
N GLY A 20 -29.57 39.28 7.10
CA GLY A 20 -30.05 38.19 6.22
C GLY A 20 -28.96 37.37 5.58
N GLY A 21 -27.67 37.62 5.85
CA GLY A 21 -26.53 37.05 5.14
C GLY A 21 -25.91 35.78 5.69
N CYS A 22 -26.54 35.11 6.65
CA CYS A 22 -26.05 33.81 7.15
C CYS A 22 -26.99 32.68 6.76
N ASN A 23 -27.18 32.44 5.48
CA ASN A 23 -27.65 31.13 5.03
C ASN A 23 -26.42 30.23 4.92
N SER A 24 -26.01 29.63 6.02
CA SER A 24 -25.03 28.55 6.03
C SER A 24 -25.70 27.29 5.48
N ASN A 25 -25.85 27.24 4.15
CA ASN A 25 -26.06 25.98 3.46
C ASN A 25 -24.85 25.09 3.76
N GLY A 26 -25.07 24.07 4.62
CA GLY A 26 -24.21 22.93 4.85
C GLY A 26 -22.72 23.28 4.96
N SER A 27 -22.24 23.65 6.14
CA SER A 27 -20.81 23.66 6.40
C SER A 27 -20.30 22.24 6.14
N ASN A 28 -19.65 22.03 4.99
CA ASN A 28 -18.76 20.88 4.86
C ASN A 28 -17.75 21.03 6.00
N ALA A 29 -18.00 20.32 7.12
CA ALA A 29 -17.09 20.32 8.24
C ALA A 29 -15.69 20.01 7.72
N TYR A 30 -14.73 20.86 8.01
CA TYR A 30 -13.34 20.65 7.61
C TYR A 30 -12.86 19.31 8.14
N VAL A 31 -12.52 18.39 7.24
CA VAL A 31 -11.92 17.09 7.57
C VAL A 31 -10.40 17.24 7.39
N PRO A 32 -9.61 17.17 8.47
CA PRO A 32 -8.16 17.35 8.41
C PRO A 32 -7.48 16.24 7.61
N GLU A 33 -6.23 16.45 7.21
CA GLU A 33 -5.41 15.39 6.62
C GLU A 33 -5.16 14.28 7.64
N SER A 34 -5.18 13.03 7.15
CA SER A 34 -4.81 11.89 7.98
C SER A 34 -3.31 11.85 8.24
N SER A 35 -2.94 11.26 9.37
CA SER A 35 -1.56 11.16 9.84
C SER A 35 -1.10 9.70 10.01
N GLY A 36 0.18 9.53 10.25
CA GLY A 36 0.81 8.24 10.52
C GLY A 36 1.70 7.71 9.40
N ASN A 37 2.52 6.72 9.77
CA ASN A 37 3.37 5.99 8.83
C ASN A 37 2.53 5.16 7.85
N ILE A 38 3.12 4.72 6.76
CA ILE A 38 2.50 3.72 5.88
C ILE A 38 2.32 2.43 6.70
N ASN A 39 1.22 1.72 6.47
CA ASN A 39 0.83 0.50 7.17
C ASN A 39 0.57 0.66 8.68
N ALA A 40 0.41 1.89 9.19
CA ALA A 40 -0.06 2.12 10.56
C ALA A 40 -1.57 1.84 10.66
N LEU A 41 -1.96 1.07 11.67
CA LEU A 41 -3.34 0.67 11.93
C LEU A 41 -3.68 0.82 13.41
N THR A 42 -4.73 1.57 13.72
CA THR A 42 -5.20 1.76 15.08
C THR A 42 -6.44 0.93 15.36
N VAL A 43 -6.38 0.09 16.38
CA VAL A 43 -7.55 -0.60 16.93
C VAL A 43 -8.04 0.16 18.16
N VAL A 44 -9.28 0.61 18.09
CA VAL A 44 -9.96 1.28 19.21
C VAL A 44 -10.92 0.27 19.82
N MET A 45 -10.57 -0.21 21.01
CA MET A 45 -11.31 -1.25 21.72
C MET A 45 -11.17 -1.05 23.23
N PRO A 46 -12.23 -1.25 24.05
CA PRO A 46 -12.10 -1.24 25.50
C PRO A 46 -11.00 -2.20 25.97
N GLN A 47 -10.14 -1.75 26.91
CA GLN A 47 -9.03 -2.54 27.43
C GLN A 47 -9.47 -3.93 27.92
N ALA A 48 -10.66 -4.02 28.51
CA ALA A 48 -11.22 -5.28 28.99
C ALA A 48 -11.48 -6.31 27.86
N LEU A 49 -11.85 -5.85 26.66
CA LEU A 49 -12.02 -6.72 25.47
C LEU A 49 -10.67 -7.00 24.79
N TRP A 50 -9.79 -6.00 24.75
CA TRP A 50 -8.46 -6.14 24.16
C TRP A 50 -7.61 -7.22 24.83
N SER A 51 -7.77 -7.39 26.14
CA SER A 51 -7.04 -8.39 26.95
C SER A 51 -7.69 -9.78 26.95
N LYS A 52 -8.82 -9.96 26.25
CA LYS A 52 -9.56 -11.22 26.13
C LYS A 52 -9.42 -11.88 24.75
N SER A 53 -10.26 -12.89 24.51
CA SER A 53 -10.31 -13.69 23.29
C SER A 53 -10.47 -12.83 22.03
N LEU A 54 -11.45 -11.93 21.99
CA LEU A 54 -11.68 -11.05 20.84
C LEU A 54 -10.43 -10.23 20.49
N GLY A 55 -9.80 -9.59 21.48
CA GLY A 55 -8.58 -8.82 21.25
C GLY A 55 -7.42 -9.68 20.77
N THR A 56 -7.32 -10.93 21.21
CA THR A 56 -6.32 -11.89 20.73
C THR A 56 -6.57 -12.27 19.27
N ASP A 57 -7.81 -12.62 18.92
CA ASP A 57 -8.17 -12.96 17.54
C ASP A 57 -7.95 -11.80 16.57
N VAL A 58 -8.34 -10.60 16.98
CA VAL A 58 -8.09 -9.36 16.19
C VAL A 58 -6.59 -9.13 15.97
N ARG A 59 -5.77 -9.27 17.02
CA ARG A 59 -4.30 -9.16 16.88
C ARG A 59 -3.75 -10.21 15.92
N ASN A 60 -4.12 -11.47 16.06
CA ASN A 60 -3.62 -12.55 15.22
C ASN A 60 -3.89 -12.28 13.74
N ILE A 61 -5.08 -11.78 13.40
CA ILE A 61 -5.47 -11.46 12.01
C ILE A 61 -4.73 -10.21 11.51
N LEU A 62 -4.67 -9.15 12.31
CA LEU A 62 -4.07 -7.87 11.86
C LEU A 62 -2.54 -7.89 11.87
N MET A 63 -1.92 -8.78 12.63
CA MET A 63 -0.47 -8.96 12.71
C MET A 63 0.02 -10.19 11.92
N GLU A 64 -0.80 -10.71 10.98
CA GLU A 64 -0.30 -11.74 10.07
C GLU A 64 0.98 -11.30 9.38
N PRO A 65 1.96 -12.21 9.20
CA PRO A 65 3.21 -11.90 8.51
C PRO A 65 2.99 -11.38 7.09
N TYR A 66 3.85 -10.45 6.67
CA TYR A 66 3.94 -10.04 5.28
C TYR A 66 4.65 -11.13 4.47
N GLU A 67 3.97 -11.66 3.46
CA GLU A 67 4.44 -12.82 2.70
C GLU A 67 5.70 -12.53 1.87
N GLY A 68 6.60 -13.52 1.82
CA GLY A 68 7.81 -13.48 1.01
C GLY A 68 8.98 -12.75 1.68
N LEU A 69 8.90 -12.47 2.98
CA LEU A 69 10.02 -11.94 3.75
C LEU A 69 10.83 -13.11 4.37
N PRO A 70 12.15 -12.91 4.56
CA PRO A 70 13.01 -13.93 5.18
C PRO A 70 12.74 -14.11 6.69
N PHE A 71 12.09 -13.14 7.33
CA PHE A 71 11.66 -13.17 8.72
C PHE A 71 10.24 -12.67 8.83
N ASP A 72 9.50 -13.14 9.83
CA ASP A 72 8.14 -12.70 10.09
C ASP A 72 8.11 -11.24 10.52
N GLU A 73 7.58 -10.40 9.66
CA GLU A 73 7.26 -9.01 9.94
C GLU A 73 5.75 -8.81 9.75
N PRO A 74 5.03 -8.22 10.72
CA PRO A 74 3.59 -8.06 10.61
C PRO A 74 3.21 -7.10 9.46
N LYS A 75 2.07 -7.36 8.83
CA LYS A 75 1.54 -6.51 7.73
C LYS A 75 1.33 -5.05 8.15
N TYR A 76 0.99 -4.83 9.42
CA TYR A 76 0.70 -3.48 9.95
C TYR A 76 1.47 -3.19 11.24
N ASP A 77 1.81 -1.91 11.45
CA ASP A 77 2.17 -1.38 12.75
C ASP A 77 0.87 -1.17 13.55
N LEU A 78 0.60 -2.09 14.47
CA LEU A 78 -0.65 -2.13 15.21
C LEU A 78 -0.57 -1.30 16.49
N TYR A 79 -1.48 -0.35 16.64
CA TYR A 79 -1.66 0.48 17.83
C TYR A 79 -3.01 0.18 18.48
N HIS A 80 -3.05 0.05 19.79
CA HIS A 80 -4.29 -0.10 20.54
C HIS A 80 -4.59 1.17 21.33
N LEU A 81 -5.85 1.62 21.29
CA LEU A 81 -6.36 2.74 22.09
C LEU A 81 -7.68 2.35 22.77
N ASP A 82 -7.81 2.69 24.05
CA ASP A 82 -9.11 2.63 24.71
C ASP A 82 -10.04 3.73 24.14
N PRO A 83 -11.34 3.46 23.93
CA PRO A 83 -12.28 4.45 23.41
C PRO A 83 -12.32 5.78 24.17
N SER A 84 -12.03 5.77 25.49
CA SER A 84 -12.04 6.97 26.35
C SER A 84 -10.95 7.99 25.96
N ILE A 85 -9.82 7.53 25.40
CA ILE A 85 -8.72 8.37 24.93
C ILE A 85 -8.71 8.60 23.42
N PHE A 86 -9.63 7.99 22.68
CA PHE A 86 -9.76 8.16 21.23
C PHE A 86 -10.43 9.50 20.89
N THR A 87 -9.71 10.59 21.06
CA THR A 87 -10.17 11.98 20.85
C THR A 87 -9.12 12.79 20.09
N GLY A 88 -9.51 13.96 19.59
CA GLY A 88 -8.58 14.92 18.99
C GLY A 88 -7.67 14.28 17.93
N PHE A 89 -6.35 14.41 18.13
CA PHE A 89 -5.34 13.91 17.18
C PHE A 89 -5.38 12.38 16.99
N ALA A 90 -5.79 11.60 18.00
CA ALA A 90 -5.91 10.15 17.84
C ALA A 90 -6.87 9.74 16.71
N ARG A 91 -7.84 10.58 16.37
CA ARG A 91 -8.79 10.37 15.27
C ARG A 91 -8.20 10.65 13.89
N SER A 92 -7.03 11.26 13.80
CA SER A 92 -6.38 11.54 12.51
C SER A 92 -5.67 10.34 11.90
N GLY A 93 -5.55 9.21 12.61
CA GLY A 93 -5.00 7.97 12.09
C GLY A 93 -5.66 7.57 10.76
N ARG A 94 -4.85 7.11 9.80
CA ARG A 94 -5.36 6.82 8.45
C ARG A 94 -6.21 5.56 8.38
N ASN A 95 -5.93 4.55 9.20
CA ASN A 95 -6.70 3.31 9.26
C ASN A 95 -7.10 3.04 10.70
N ILE A 96 -8.39 2.83 10.91
CA ILE A 96 -8.99 2.65 12.24
C ILE A 96 -9.94 1.46 12.22
N VAL A 97 -9.81 0.58 13.20
CA VAL A 97 -10.78 -0.48 13.47
C VAL A 97 -11.37 -0.22 14.85
N PHE A 98 -12.66 0.10 14.90
CA PHE A 98 -13.33 0.54 16.11
C PHE A 98 -14.35 -0.49 16.57
N PHE A 99 -14.19 -1.01 17.79
CA PHE A 99 -15.12 -1.91 18.45
C PHE A 99 -15.94 -1.17 19.52
N LYS A 100 -17.25 -1.26 19.41
CA LYS A 100 -18.17 -0.58 20.32
C LYS A 100 -19.30 -1.49 20.77
N LYS A 101 -19.57 -1.55 22.07
CA LYS A 101 -20.78 -2.18 22.57
C LYS A 101 -22.00 -1.34 22.20
N ASP A 102 -22.94 -1.95 21.47
CA ASP A 102 -24.20 -1.30 21.06
C ASP A 102 -25.25 -2.40 20.83
N THR A 103 -26.33 -2.35 21.59
CA THR A 103 -27.43 -3.33 21.51
C THR A 103 -28.47 -2.96 20.47
N SER A 104 -28.53 -1.68 20.06
CA SER A 104 -29.56 -1.16 19.16
C SER A 104 -29.10 -1.12 17.69
N ASN A 105 -27.80 -0.96 17.44
CA ASN A 105 -27.23 -0.85 16.09
C ASN A 105 -26.04 -1.82 15.96
N GLN A 106 -26.33 -3.10 15.84
CA GLN A 106 -25.31 -4.13 15.68
C GLN A 106 -24.91 -4.27 14.21
N GLY A 107 -23.63 -4.59 13.96
CA GLY A 107 -23.14 -4.84 12.60
C GLY A 107 -21.75 -4.32 12.32
N PHE A 108 -21.38 -4.42 11.04
CA PHE A 108 -20.16 -3.86 10.49
C PHE A 108 -20.49 -2.67 9.57
N ARG A 109 -19.70 -1.60 9.66
CA ARG A 109 -19.75 -0.47 8.73
C ARG A 109 -18.36 -0.04 8.33
N LEU A 110 -18.13 0.03 7.03
CA LEU A 110 -16.90 0.59 6.45
C LEU A 110 -17.17 2.05 6.06
N ILE A 111 -16.47 2.97 6.71
CA ILE A 111 -16.68 4.41 6.52
C ILE A 111 -15.39 5.04 6.01
N LYS A 112 -15.51 5.82 4.93
CA LYS A 112 -14.39 6.59 4.39
C LYS A 112 -14.41 8.02 4.93
N ASN A 113 -13.23 8.53 5.31
CA ASN A 113 -13.02 9.93 5.70
C ASN A 113 -13.91 10.40 6.87
N LEU A 114 -14.07 9.56 7.89
CA LEU A 114 -14.95 9.85 9.02
C LEU A 114 -14.40 11.01 9.89
N TRP A 115 -13.11 11.01 10.20
CA TRP A 115 -12.46 12.01 11.05
C TRP A 115 -11.27 12.70 10.38
N ALA A 116 -10.67 12.07 9.36
CA ALA A 116 -9.53 12.59 8.61
C ALA A 116 -9.59 12.14 7.15
N ARG A 117 -8.75 12.68 6.29
CA ARG A 117 -8.73 12.33 4.85
C ARG A 117 -7.30 12.22 4.32
N PRO A 118 -6.95 11.10 3.60
CA PRO A 118 -7.75 9.90 3.37
C PRO A 118 -7.85 9.03 4.64
N GLN A 119 -8.97 8.39 4.90
CA GLN A 119 -9.15 7.51 6.05
C GLN A 119 -10.09 6.36 5.74
N ILE A 120 -9.77 5.17 6.24
CA ILE A 120 -10.65 4.01 6.34
C ILE A 120 -10.96 3.75 7.81
N ALA A 121 -12.22 3.70 8.16
CA ALA A 121 -12.69 3.33 9.48
C ALA A 121 -13.64 2.12 9.38
N GLY A 122 -13.26 0.97 9.93
CA GLY A 122 -14.12 -0.18 10.15
C GLY A 122 -14.77 -0.07 11.53
N LEU A 123 -16.09 0.10 11.58
CA LEU A 123 -16.84 0.16 12.83
C LEU A 123 -17.56 -1.18 13.04
N ILE A 124 -17.20 -1.88 14.10
CA ILE A 124 -17.80 -3.15 14.54
C ILE A 124 -18.61 -2.89 15.80
N THR A 125 -19.90 -3.18 15.76
CA THR A 125 -20.81 -2.96 16.88
C THR A 125 -21.55 -4.26 17.22
N GLY A 126 -21.67 -4.56 18.50
CA GLY A 126 -22.37 -5.74 18.99
C GLY A 126 -22.76 -5.58 20.45
N GLU A 127 -23.73 -6.36 20.91
CA GLU A 127 -24.17 -6.36 22.30
C GLU A 127 -23.14 -7.00 23.23
N ASP A 128 -22.33 -7.92 22.71
CA ASP A 128 -21.29 -8.65 23.45
C ASP A 128 -20.08 -8.98 22.56
N GLU A 129 -19.13 -9.70 23.11
CA GLU A 129 -17.87 -10.09 22.48
C GLU A 129 -18.10 -11.07 21.30
N GLU A 130 -19.04 -12.02 21.43
CA GLU A 130 -19.32 -13.04 20.41
C GLU A 130 -19.92 -12.40 19.16
N VAL A 131 -20.87 -11.49 19.34
CA VAL A 131 -21.51 -10.74 18.23
C VAL A 131 -20.50 -9.84 17.52
N MET A 132 -19.62 -9.14 18.27
CA MET A 132 -18.58 -8.31 17.66
C MET A 132 -17.58 -9.19 16.89
N LYS A 133 -17.17 -10.35 17.42
CA LYS A 133 -16.31 -11.31 16.74
C LYS A 133 -16.94 -11.79 15.45
N PHE A 134 -18.20 -12.18 15.46
CA PHE A 134 -18.94 -12.61 14.27
C PHE A 134 -18.89 -11.55 13.16
N TYR A 135 -19.23 -10.30 13.46
CA TYR A 135 -19.22 -9.23 12.45
C TYR A 135 -17.79 -8.90 11.97
N PHE A 136 -16.79 -9.00 12.81
CA PHE A 136 -15.40 -8.83 12.40
C PHE A 136 -14.97 -9.95 11.44
N ASP A 137 -15.20 -11.22 11.78
CA ASP A 137 -14.82 -12.38 10.97
C ASP A 137 -15.48 -12.37 9.59
N GLU A 138 -16.78 -12.07 9.52
CA GLU A 138 -17.52 -11.97 8.25
C GLU A 138 -17.03 -10.83 7.34
N ASN A 139 -16.42 -9.78 7.90
CA ASN A 139 -16.09 -8.57 7.15
C ASN A 139 -14.59 -8.25 7.11
N LYS A 140 -13.73 -9.05 7.76
CA LYS A 140 -12.29 -8.79 7.82
C LYS A 140 -11.63 -8.66 6.46
N ASP A 141 -12.02 -9.50 5.48
CA ASP A 141 -11.42 -9.45 4.14
C ASP A 141 -11.76 -8.16 3.39
N LEU A 142 -12.99 -7.68 3.51
CA LEU A 142 -13.39 -6.38 2.96
C LEU A 142 -12.64 -5.24 3.64
N LEU A 143 -12.53 -5.28 4.96
CA LEU A 143 -11.80 -4.30 5.75
C LEU A 143 -10.33 -4.25 5.37
N LEU A 144 -9.64 -5.40 5.35
CA LEU A 144 -8.21 -5.51 5.04
C LEU A 144 -7.91 -5.08 3.60
N ARG A 145 -8.74 -5.49 2.61
CA ARG A 145 -8.60 -4.99 1.23
C ARG A 145 -8.74 -3.47 1.14
N SER A 146 -9.69 -2.89 1.89
CA SER A 146 -9.92 -1.45 1.87
C SER A 146 -8.78 -0.67 2.53
N ILE A 147 -8.21 -1.20 3.62
CA ILE A 147 -7.03 -0.63 4.29
C ILE A 147 -5.82 -0.73 3.35
N ASN A 148 -5.55 -1.89 2.76
CA ASN A 148 -4.42 -2.09 1.85
C ASN A 148 -4.48 -1.15 0.65
N GLU A 149 -5.66 -0.97 0.05
CA GLU A 149 -5.84 -0.05 -1.07
C GLU A 149 -5.65 1.41 -0.65
N ASN A 150 -6.14 1.80 0.54
CA ASN A 150 -5.93 3.14 1.09
C ASN A 150 -4.43 3.43 1.33
N GLU A 151 -3.70 2.46 1.88
CA GLU A 151 -2.25 2.58 2.09
C GLU A 151 -1.48 2.63 0.76
N ARG A 152 -1.88 1.82 -0.22
CA ARG A 152 -1.31 1.84 -1.57
C ARG A 152 -1.50 3.22 -2.23
N LEU A 153 -2.70 3.77 -2.19
CA LEU A 153 -3.00 5.10 -2.74
C LEU A 153 -2.24 6.21 -2.02
N GLU A 154 -2.14 6.12 -0.70
CA GLU A 154 -1.33 7.08 0.09
C GLU A 154 0.16 6.97 -0.24
N LYS A 155 0.69 5.76 -0.43
CA LYS A 155 2.07 5.55 -0.86
C LYS A 155 2.32 6.19 -2.22
N ILE A 156 1.43 6.01 -3.19
CA ILE A 156 1.48 6.66 -4.51
C ILE A 156 1.45 8.19 -4.34
N ARG A 157 0.54 8.72 -3.53
CA ARG A 157 0.45 10.17 -3.27
C ARG A 157 1.76 10.74 -2.71
N ARG A 158 2.40 10.02 -1.79
CA ARG A 158 3.71 10.43 -1.24
C ARG A 158 4.81 10.39 -2.27
N MET A 159 4.88 9.31 -3.07
CA MET A 159 5.86 9.16 -4.14
C MET A 159 5.69 10.23 -5.23
N SER A 160 4.46 10.63 -5.51
CA SER A 160 4.14 11.62 -6.56
C SER A 160 4.60 13.06 -6.24
N LYS A 161 5.12 13.32 -5.04
CA LYS A 161 5.66 14.66 -4.69
C LYS A 161 6.95 15.01 -5.42
N ALA A 162 7.75 14.01 -5.78
CA ALA A 162 8.99 14.18 -6.54
C ALA A 162 9.17 12.94 -7.44
N LEU A 163 8.58 12.98 -8.63
CA LEU A 163 8.58 11.86 -9.58
C LEU A 163 9.89 11.81 -10.37
N ASN A 164 10.37 10.58 -10.58
CA ASN A 164 11.37 10.27 -11.59
C ASN A 164 10.84 10.67 -12.98
N LYS A 165 11.71 11.22 -13.83
CA LYS A 165 11.39 11.69 -15.19
C LYS A 165 12.17 10.97 -16.28
N ASP A 166 12.94 9.95 -15.89
CA ASP A 166 13.72 9.14 -16.81
C ASP A 166 12.80 8.39 -17.79
N LYS A 167 13.27 8.20 -19.00
CA LYS A 167 12.45 7.66 -20.09
C LYS A 167 12.81 6.23 -20.50
N GLU A 168 13.82 5.63 -19.88
CA GLU A 168 14.37 4.34 -20.29
C GLU A 168 13.30 3.24 -20.33
N LEU A 169 12.37 3.22 -19.37
CA LEU A 169 11.26 2.26 -19.37
C LEU A 169 10.29 2.49 -20.53
N ALA A 170 10.02 3.74 -20.87
CA ALA A 170 9.15 4.09 -21.99
C ALA A 170 9.85 3.77 -23.33
N ASP A 171 11.12 4.17 -23.47
CA ASP A 171 11.89 4.00 -24.69
C ASP A 171 12.22 2.52 -24.97
N ARG A 172 12.49 1.72 -23.93
CA ARG A 172 12.84 0.29 -24.08
C ARG A 172 11.64 -0.64 -24.13
N PHE A 173 10.66 -0.38 -23.27
CA PHE A 173 9.56 -1.34 -23.08
C PHE A 173 8.18 -0.74 -23.37
N GLY A 174 8.06 0.54 -23.74
CA GLY A 174 6.76 1.17 -23.94
C GLY A 174 5.90 1.13 -22.65
N ILE A 175 6.52 1.29 -21.49
CA ILE A 175 5.83 1.30 -20.21
C ILE A 175 6.19 2.51 -19.37
N SER A 176 5.31 2.86 -18.44
CA SER A 176 5.60 3.84 -17.39
C SER A 176 5.24 3.28 -16.03
N MET A 177 5.93 3.75 -15.00
CA MET A 177 5.63 3.47 -13.58
C MET A 177 5.74 4.76 -12.77
N THR A 178 5.04 4.79 -11.62
CA THR A 178 5.10 5.92 -10.68
C THR A 178 6.09 5.60 -9.57
N PHE A 179 7.26 6.25 -9.56
CA PHE A 179 8.27 6.10 -8.51
C PHE A 179 9.02 7.42 -8.28
N PRO A 180 9.62 7.59 -7.07
CA PRO A 180 10.33 8.81 -6.72
C PRO A 180 11.59 9.04 -7.55
N ASP A 181 12.02 10.30 -7.67
CA ASP A 181 13.28 10.70 -8.30
C ASP A 181 14.53 10.15 -7.61
N ALA A 182 14.40 9.65 -6.38
CA ALA A 182 15.48 8.95 -5.67
C ALA A 182 15.88 7.61 -6.32
N TYR A 183 15.04 7.04 -7.18
CA TYR A 183 15.40 5.89 -7.99
C TYR A 183 16.15 6.33 -9.24
N LYS A 184 17.30 5.70 -9.51
CA LYS A 184 18.18 6.03 -10.65
C LYS A 184 18.46 4.79 -11.48
N THR A 185 18.51 4.94 -12.80
CA THR A 185 18.89 3.86 -13.71
C THR A 185 20.39 3.58 -13.56
N VAL A 186 20.72 2.35 -13.17
CA VAL A 186 22.12 1.89 -12.97
C VAL A 186 22.59 0.97 -14.09
N LYS A 187 21.64 0.37 -14.86
CA LYS A 187 21.95 -0.42 -16.04
C LYS A 187 20.82 -0.31 -17.05
N ASP A 188 21.16 -0.02 -18.29
CA ASP A 188 20.24 0.03 -19.43
C ASP A 188 20.86 -0.73 -20.61
N THR A 189 20.17 -1.76 -21.07
CA THR A 189 20.53 -2.56 -22.25
C THR A 189 19.32 -2.78 -23.12
N THR A 190 19.47 -3.43 -24.28
CA THR A 190 18.39 -3.63 -25.24
C THR A 190 17.14 -4.32 -24.65
N ASN A 191 17.32 -5.27 -23.74
CA ASN A 191 16.21 -6.04 -23.13
C ASN A 191 16.27 -6.11 -21.60
N PHE A 192 16.97 -5.19 -20.96
CA PHE A 192 17.07 -5.19 -19.48
C PHE A 192 17.36 -3.77 -18.98
N VAL A 193 16.54 -3.30 -18.05
CA VAL A 193 16.74 -2.04 -17.31
C VAL A 193 16.77 -2.36 -15.83
N TRP A 194 17.74 -1.80 -15.12
CA TRP A 194 17.88 -1.86 -13.67
C TRP A 194 17.86 -0.47 -13.08
N ILE A 195 16.94 -0.24 -12.17
CA ILE A 195 16.71 1.03 -11.45
C ILE A 195 16.95 0.75 -9.97
N GLU A 196 17.69 1.61 -9.30
CA GLU A 196 18.08 1.45 -7.91
C GLU A 196 17.79 2.71 -7.09
N LYS A 197 17.43 2.51 -5.83
CA LYS A 197 17.33 3.56 -4.81
C LYS A 197 18.17 3.16 -3.60
N GLU A 198 19.09 4.02 -3.22
CA GLU A 198 19.83 3.88 -1.97
C GLU A 198 18.89 4.12 -0.77
N VAL A 199 18.98 3.27 0.24
CA VAL A 199 18.28 3.38 1.51
C VAL A 199 19.27 3.18 2.66
N TYR A 200 18.82 3.39 3.88
CA TYR A 200 19.68 3.14 5.04
C TYR A 200 20.17 1.69 5.04
N LYS A 201 21.50 1.51 5.05
CA LYS A 201 22.19 0.21 4.98
C LYS A 201 21.85 -0.68 3.78
N GLY A 202 21.48 -0.12 2.64
CA GLY A 202 21.24 -0.98 1.49
C GLY A 202 20.53 -0.30 0.32
N HIS A 203 19.87 -1.12 -0.50
CA HIS A 203 19.31 -0.70 -1.77
C HIS A 203 17.94 -1.32 -2.03
N LEU A 204 17.05 -0.57 -2.64
CA LEU A 204 15.83 -1.05 -3.27
C LEU A 204 16.04 -1.08 -4.78
N ASN A 205 15.69 -2.18 -5.41
CA ASN A 205 16.01 -2.44 -6.80
C ASN A 205 14.74 -2.77 -7.58
N ILE A 206 14.66 -2.30 -8.80
CA ILE A 206 13.64 -2.67 -9.76
C ILE A 206 14.35 -3.08 -11.04
N ILE A 207 14.13 -4.30 -11.50
CA ILE A 207 14.59 -4.77 -12.81
C ILE A 207 13.40 -5.03 -13.72
N THR A 208 13.57 -4.70 -14.98
CA THR A 208 12.55 -4.88 -16.03
C THR A 208 13.18 -5.53 -17.26
N TYR A 209 12.50 -6.56 -17.78
CA TYR A 209 12.89 -7.24 -19.03
C TYR A 209 11.67 -7.86 -19.71
N THR A 210 11.84 -8.40 -20.89
CA THR A 210 10.75 -9.07 -21.60
C THR A 210 11.05 -10.54 -21.86
N LEU A 211 9.97 -11.33 -21.96
CA LEU A 211 9.97 -12.74 -22.34
C LEU A 211 9.00 -12.94 -23.52
N PRO A 212 9.19 -13.97 -24.35
CA PRO A 212 8.22 -14.34 -25.38
C PRO A 212 6.82 -14.55 -24.79
N LEU A 213 5.77 -14.19 -25.54
CA LEU A 213 4.38 -14.34 -25.07
C LEU A 213 4.01 -15.81 -24.84
N ASP A 214 4.54 -16.71 -25.67
CA ASP A 214 4.30 -18.16 -25.68
C ASP A 214 5.20 -18.95 -24.71
N ILE A 215 5.95 -18.24 -23.84
CA ILE A 215 6.81 -18.92 -22.87
C ILE A 215 5.99 -19.91 -22.02
N ASP A 216 6.49 -21.16 -21.95
CA ASP A 216 5.83 -22.18 -21.14
C ASP A 216 5.96 -21.88 -19.64
N LEU A 217 4.85 -21.50 -19.03
CA LEU A 217 4.72 -21.29 -17.58
C LEU A 217 3.96 -22.43 -16.87
N LYS A 218 3.82 -23.61 -17.54
CA LYS A 218 3.43 -24.82 -16.82
C LYS A 218 4.49 -25.12 -15.78
N LYS A 219 4.09 -25.64 -14.62
CA LYS A 219 4.99 -25.90 -13.48
C LYS A 219 5.69 -24.60 -13.02
N ILE A 220 4.90 -23.62 -12.64
CA ILE A 220 5.39 -22.29 -12.25
C ILE A 220 6.46 -22.33 -11.15
N GLU A 221 6.36 -23.31 -10.23
CA GLU A 221 7.31 -23.50 -9.12
C GLU A 221 8.74 -23.84 -9.61
N GLU A 222 8.88 -24.44 -10.78
CA GLU A 222 10.18 -24.75 -11.39
C GLU A 222 10.60 -23.65 -12.39
N ARG A 223 9.65 -23.16 -13.18
CA ARG A 223 9.93 -22.24 -14.32
C ARG A 223 10.30 -20.84 -13.87
N ILE A 224 9.56 -20.28 -12.88
CA ILE A 224 9.84 -18.92 -12.42
C ILE A 224 11.24 -18.83 -11.82
N PRO A 225 11.65 -19.69 -10.86
CA PRO A 225 13.01 -19.66 -10.36
C PRO A 225 14.08 -19.85 -11.46
N ALA A 226 13.87 -20.74 -12.42
CA ALA A 226 14.83 -20.96 -13.49
C ALA A 226 15.00 -19.73 -14.41
N ILE A 227 13.91 -19.02 -14.72
CA ILE A 227 13.95 -17.76 -15.46
C ILE A 227 14.72 -16.71 -14.67
N ARG A 228 14.36 -16.51 -13.38
CA ARG A 228 15.01 -15.55 -12.50
C ARG A 228 16.51 -15.81 -12.36
N ASP A 229 16.90 -17.05 -12.14
CA ASP A 229 18.32 -17.44 -11.98
C ASP A 229 19.11 -17.18 -13.27
N SER A 230 18.50 -17.40 -14.45
CA SER A 230 19.13 -17.08 -15.73
C SER A 230 19.34 -15.58 -15.90
N ILE A 231 18.36 -14.77 -15.55
CA ILE A 231 18.45 -13.29 -15.57
C ILE A 231 19.49 -12.81 -14.55
N GLY A 232 19.46 -13.32 -13.33
CA GLY A 232 20.43 -13.02 -12.29
C GLY A 232 21.87 -13.28 -12.74
N LYS A 233 22.12 -14.45 -13.35
CA LYS A 233 23.43 -14.82 -13.87
C LYS A 233 23.97 -13.87 -14.94
N ILE A 234 23.09 -13.32 -15.79
CA ILE A 234 23.49 -12.45 -16.91
C ILE A 234 23.62 -10.99 -16.45
N TYR A 235 22.71 -10.53 -15.60
CA TYR A 235 22.53 -9.10 -15.37
C TYR A 235 22.77 -8.62 -13.94
N VAL A 236 22.67 -9.51 -12.92
CA VAL A 236 22.74 -9.14 -11.50
C VAL A 236 23.90 -9.87 -10.82
N PRO A 237 25.16 -9.41 -11.05
CA PRO A 237 26.33 -10.01 -10.45
C PRO A 237 26.35 -9.76 -8.93
N GLY A 238 26.96 -10.68 -8.18
CA GLY A 238 27.32 -10.47 -6.79
C GLY A 238 28.64 -9.69 -6.66
N ARG A 239 29.13 -9.56 -5.41
CA ARG A 239 30.34 -8.79 -5.08
C ARG A 239 31.65 -9.52 -5.39
N VAL A 240 31.61 -10.84 -5.46
CA VAL A 240 32.79 -11.67 -5.73
C VAL A 240 32.73 -12.26 -7.14
N PRO A 241 33.87 -12.60 -7.77
CA PRO A 241 33.89 -13.23 -9.08
C PRO A 241 33.00 -14.47 -9.12
N ASP A 242 32.35 -14.70 -10.25
CA ASP A 242 31.45 -15.84 -10.51
C ASP A 242 30.26 -15.96 -9.55
N SER A 243 29.91 -14.88 -8.84
CA SER A 243 28.70 -14.80 -8.03
C SER A 243 27.60 -14.01 -8.74
N TYR A 244 26.35 -14.40 -8.53
CA TYR A 244 25.18 -13.76 -9.12
C TYR A 244 23.90 -14.08 -8.35
N MET A 245 22.87 -13.27 -8.51
CA MET A 245 21.59 -13.45 -7.86
C MET A 245 20.86 -14.70 -8.36
N ILE A 246 20.36 -15.51 -7.43
CA ILE A 246 19.51 -16.68 -7.67
C ILE A 246 18.28 -16.63 -6.78
N THR A 247 17.29 -17.48 -7.06
CA THR A 247 16.16 -17.72 -6.15
C THR A 247 16.64 -18.59 -4.99
N GLU A 248 16.44 -18.14 -3.77
CA GLU A 248 16.66 -18.93 -2.57
C GLU A 248 15.68 -20.11 -2.54
N ARG A 249 16.18 -21.33 -2.27
CA ARG A 249 15.44 -22.59 -2.41
C ARG A 249 14.95 -23.17 -1.10
N ALA A 250 15.41 -22.67 0.04
CA ALA A 250 14.97 -23.18 1.35
C ALA A 250 13.54 -22.75 1.67
N TYR A 251 13.07 -21.65 1.09
CA TYR A 251 11.71 -21.14 1.24
C TYR A 251 10.97 -21.16 -0.10
N LEU A 252 9.81 -21.85 -0.14
CA LEU A 252 8.98 -21.88 -1.33
C LEU A 252 8.35 -20.50 -1.57
N PRO A 253 8.47 -19.94 -2.79
CA PRO A 253 7.79 -18.70 -3.14
C PRO A 253 6.26 -18.85 -3.13
N TYR A 254 5.56 -17.75 -2.93
CA TYR A 254 4.12 -17.62 -3.10
C TYR A 254 3.79 -17.23 -4.53
N TYR A 255 2.75 -17.84 -5.11
CA TYR A 255 2.33 -17.60 -6.50
C TYR A 255 0.86 -17.21 -6.57
N TYR A 256 0.55 -16.11 -7.28
CA TYR A 256 -0.81 -15.60 -7.40
C TYR A 256 -1.13 -15.19 -8.85
N LYS A 257 -2.27 -15.62 -9.34
CA LYS A 257 -2.86 -14.99 -10.53
C LYS A 257 -3.45 -13.64 -10.12
N THR A 258 -3.12 -12.61 -10.87
CA THR A 258 -3.52 -11.23 -10.57
C THR A 258 -3.66 -10.42 -11.86
N SER A 259 -3.80 -9.11 -11.73
CA SER A 259 -3.75 -8.18 -12.84
C SER A 259 -3.03 -6.89 -12.47
N VAL A 260 -2.40 -6.24 -13.43
CA VAL A 260 -1.81 -4.91 -13.32
C VAL A 260 -2.44 -4.03 -14.39
N ASN A 261 -3.19 -3.00 -14.00
CA ASN A 261 -3.93 -2.12 -14.91
C ASN A 261 -4.73 -2.89 -16.00
N ASN A 262 -5.50 -3.89 -15.58
CA ASN A 262 -6.32 -4.78 -16.42
C ASN A 262 -5.53 -5.74 -17.33
N LEU A 263 -4.21 -5.78 -17.24
CA LEU A 263 -3.40 -6.80 -17.91
C LEU A 263 -3.27 -8.03 -17.01
N GLU A 264 -3.49 -9.21 -17.56
CA GLU A 264 -3.27 -10.48 -16.85
C GLU A 264 -1.83 -10.56 -16.35
N ALA A 265 -1.64 -10.97 -15.10
CA ALA A 265 -0.32 -11.08 -14.50
C ALA A 265 -0.19 -12.29 -13.58
N LEU A 266 1.02 -12.80 -13.46
CA LEU A 266 1.43 -13.76 -12.46
C LEU A 266 2.34 -13.05 -11.46
N LEU A 267 1.94 -13.03 -10.20
CA LEU A 267 2.71 -12.47 -9.09
C LEU A 267 3.45 -13.58 -8.37
N THR A 268 4.74 -13.39 -8.12
CA THR A 268 5.56 -14.25 -7.27
C THR A 268 6.21 -13.43 -6.17
N LYS A 269 6.16 -13.93 -4.93
CA LYS A 269 6.85 -13.36 -3.77
C LYS A 269 7.76 -14.41 -3.16
N GLY A 270 8.98 -14.06 -2.82
CA GLY A 270 9.92 -15.00 -2.22
C GLY A 270 11.22 -14.32 -1.81
N THR A 271 12.23 -15.13 -1.59
CA THR A 271 13.57 -14.69 -1.20
C THR A 271 14.60 -15.01 -2.29
N TRP A 272 15.57 -14.14 -2.42
CA TRP A 272 16.72 -14.29 -3.29
C TRP A 272 18.00 -14.36 -2.45
N GLU A 273 19.01 -15.01 -2.99
CA GLU A 273 20.35 -15.03 -2.45
C GLU A 273 21.38 -14.84 -3.57
N VAL A 274 22.61 -14.58 -3.23
CA VAL A 274 23.72 -14.57 -4.18
C VAL A 274 24.48 -15.89 -4.07
N GLN A 275 24.60 -16.59 -5.18
CA GLN A 275 25.42 -17.80 -5.26
C GLN A 275 26.87 -17.46 -4.92
N ASN A 276 27.45 -18.18 -3.96
CA ASN A 276 28.82 -18.02 -3.46
C ASN A 276 29.11 -16.67 -2.75
N ASP A 277 28.07 -15.97 -2.25
CA ASP A 277 28.24 -14.77 -1.40
C ASP A 277 27.11 -14.69 -0.35
N PHE A 278 27.36 -13.98 0.74
CA PHE A 278 26.40 -13.83 1.85
C PHE A 278 25.50 -12.59 1.64
N MET A 279 24.76 -12.57 0.54
CA MET A 279 23.76 -11.57 0.26
C MET A 279 22.41 -12.26 -0.01
N ALA A 280 21.36 -11.81 0.67
CA ALA A 280 20.01 -12.32 0.49
C ALA A 280 18.98 -11.24 0.83
N GLY A 281 17.76 -11.44 0.36
CA GLY A 281 16.64 -10.56 0.65
C GLY A 281 15.33 -11.00 0.01
N PRO A 282 14.23 -10.28 0.24
CA PRO A 282 12.97 -10.56 -0.39
C PRO A 282 12.89 -9.98 -1.80
N TYR A 283 12.01 -10.60 -2.62
CA TYR A 283 11.61 -10.08 -3.93
C TYR A 283 10.10 -10.19 -4.16
N VAL A 284 9.62 -9.34 -5.04
CA VAL A 284 8.29 -9.41 -5.65
C VAL A 284 8.46 -9.33 -7.16
N ASN A 285 7.92 -10.32 -7.89
CA ASN A 285 8.08 -10.44 -9.34
C ASN A 285 6.71 -10.50 -9.99
N TYR A 286 6.52 -9.74 -11.06
CA TYR A 286 5.32 -9.77 -11.88
C TYR A 286 5.70 -10.16 -13.32
N ILE A 287 5.06 -11.19 -13.86
CA ILE A 287 5.06 -11.50 -15.27
C ILE A 287 3.72 -11.03 -15.84
N ILE A 288 3.75 -9.96 -16.64
CA ILE A 288 2.56 -9.24 -17.12
C ILE A 288 2.40 -9.51 -18.61
N LYS A 289 1.24 -10.01 -18.99
CA LYS A 289 0.92 -10.41 -20.36
C LYS A 289 0.58 -9.19 -21.23
N ASP A 290 1.47 -8.85 -22.15
CA ASP A 290 1.30 -7.77 -23.14
C ASP A 290 0.99 -8.39 -24.50
N THR A 291 -0.27 -8.74 -24.73
CA THR A 291 -0.74 -9.35 -25.98
C THR A 291 -0.67 -8.41 -27.17
N LEU A 292 -0.73 -7.10 -26.94
CA LEU A 292 -0.66 -6.09 -28.00
C LEU A 292 0.73 -6.08 -28.67
N ASN A 293 1.78 -6.31 -27.89
CA ASN A 293 3.15 -6.32 -28.36
C ASN A 293 3.76 -7.73 -28.43
N ASN A 294 2.93 -8.78 -28.36
CA ASN A 294 3.32 -10.19 -28.45
C ASN A 294 4.45 -10.60 -27.50
N ARG A 295 4.37 -10.20 -26.23
CA ARG A 295 5.40 -10.44 -25.20
C ARG A 295 4.80 -10.54 -23.80
N ASN A 296 5.61 -11.01 -22.84
CA ASN A 296 5.41 -10.80 -21.43
C ASN A 296 6.41 -9.75 -20.95
N ILE A 297 5.95 -8.79 -20.17
CA ILE A 297 6.79 -7.81 -19.46
C ILE A 297 7.03 -8.36 -18.06
N VAL A 298 8.28 -8.51 -17.67
CA VAL A 298 8.65 -8.90 -16.30
C VAL A 298 9.18 -7.69 -15.58
N ILE A 299 8.60 -7.43 -14.39
CA ILE A 299 9.06 -6.40 -13.49
C ILE A 299 9.27 -7.04 -12.13
N GLU A 300 10.48 -6.96 -11.62
CA GLU A 300 10.83 -7.49 -10.31
C GLU A 300 11.38 -6.38 -9.43
N GLY A 301 10.83 -6.29 -8.22
CA GLY A 301 11.35 -5.46 -7.14
C GLY A 301 12.04 -6.35 -6.11
N PHE A 302 13.26 -6.00 -5.69
CA PHE A 302 13.96 -6.71 -4.62
C PHE A 302 14.74 -5.75 -3.72
N SER A 303 14.94 -6.14 -2.47
CA SER A 303 15.65 -5.31 -1.51
C SER A 303 16.86 -6.04 -0.91
N PHE A 304 17.96 -5.29 -0.75
CA PHE A 304 19.09 -5.66 0.07
C PHE A 304 19.26 -4.59 1.15
N ALA A 305 18.98 -4.91 2.39
CA ALA A 305 19.11 -4.00 3.53
C ALA A 305 19.35 -4.81 4.82
N PRO A 306 20.60 -5.27 5.04
CA PRO A 306 20.91 -6.11 6.20
C PRO A 306 20.55 -5.41 7.50
N SER A 307 19.97 -6.17 8.45
CA SER A 307 19.55 -5.71 9.77
C SER A 307 18.44 -4.64 9.80
N GLU A 308 17.77 -4.38 8.68
CA GLU A 308 16.62 -3.48 8.60
C GLU A 308 15.32 -4.28 8.36
N SER A 309 14.17 -3.74 8.77
CA SER A 309 12.84 -4.28 8.42
C SER A 309 12.59 -4.14 6.91
N LYS A 310 12.03 -5.16 6.28
CA LYS A 310 11.82 -5.24 4.82
C LYS A 310 10.39 -4.96 4.41
N ARG A 311 9.42 -5.09 5.31
CA ARG A 311 7.99 -4.94 4.99
C ARG A 311 7.71 -3.66 4.20
N ASP A 312 8.11 -2.50 4.71
CA ASP A 312 7.82 -1.22 4.08
C ASP A 312 8.56 -1.01 2.77
N TYR A 313 9.75 -1.61 2.63
CA TYR A 313 10.50 -1.63 1.38
C TYR A 313 9.78 -2.45 0.32
N MET A 314 9.36 -3.67 0.66
CA MET A 314 8.62 -4.52 -0.26
C MET A 314 7.23 -3.98 -0.58
N PHE A 315 6.57 -3.31 0.37
CA PHE A 315 5.32 -2.59 0.13
C PHE A 315 5.52 -1.43 -0.87
N GLU A 316 6.63 -0.69 -0.78
CA GLU A 316 6.98 0.37 -1.74
C GLU A 316 7.21 -0.22 -3.13
N LEU A 317 8.07 -1.25 -3.26
CA LEU A 317 8.37 -1.89 -4.54
C LEU A 317 7.12 -2.48 -5.19
N ASN A 318 6.31 -3.21 -4.43
CA ASN A 318 5.04 -3.75 -4.90
C ASN A 318 4.08 -2.63 -5.37
N THR A 319 3.99 -1.54 -4.62
CA THR A 319 3.17 -0.39 -4.99
C THR A 319 3.63 0.22 -6.31
N ILE A 320 4.94 0.42 -6.49
CA ILE A 320 5.51 0.97 -7.73
C ILE A 320 5.13 0.09 -8.92
N ILE A 321 5.36 -1.22 -8.83
CA ILE A 321 5.09 -2.16 -9.93
C ILE A 321 3.61 -2.14 -10.31
N THR A 322 2.70 -2.08 -9.34
CA THR A 322 1.25 -2.03 -9.61
C THR A 322 0.77 -0.73 -10.26
N THR A 323 1.63 0.29 -10.38
CA THR A 323 1.33 1.52 -11.14
C THR A 323 1.67 1.40 -12.63
N MET A 324 2.31 0.29 -13.06
CA MET A 324 2.75 0.12 -14.44
C MET A 324 1.59 0.31 -15.43
N LYS A 325 1.87 1.03 -16.51
CA LYS A 325 0.95 1.25 -17.64
C LYS A 325 1.72 1.09 -18.94
N LEU A 326 1.06 0.54 -19.96
CA LEU A 326 1.56 0.66 -21.33
C LEU A 326 1.48 2.13 -21.76
N VAL A 327 2.52 2.63 -22.40
CA VAL A 327 2.54 3.96 -23.06
C VAL A 327 2.56 3.73 -24.56
N ASN A 328 1.68 4.44 -25.27
CA ASN A 328 1.56 4.42 -26.73
C ASN A 328 2.65 5.27 -27.37
#